data_be0ad1525629775297d845b73e5e9dfb
#
_entry.id   be0ad1525629775297d845b73e5e9dfb
#
_cell.length_a   1.000
_cell.length_b   1.000
_cell.length_c   1.000
_cell.angle_alpha   90.00
_cell.angle_beta   90.00
_cell.angle_gamma   90.00
#
_symmetry.space_group_name_H-M   'P 1'
#
loop_
_entity.id
_entity.type
_entity.pdbx_description
1 polymer ?
#
loop_
_entity_poly.entity_id
_entity_poly.type
_entity_poly.pdbx_seq_one_letter_code
_entity_poly.pdbx_strand_id
1 'polypeptide(L)'
;MKKKLLISFIILTFSVIYAGVNLLSYSVKSQDGNVIISWQTASETNLKNYVIERKTVNGNFVEIATVEPRADKTYEYIDQTAYKTTDAVYVYRLKIVDNDGTVSYSDERPIAHNVSSVKRTWGSIKALFR
;
A
#
# COMPACT_ATOMS: atom_id res chain seq x y z
N MET A 1 -15.57 56.20 4.22
CA MET A 1 -14.83 55.18 4.96
C MET A 1 -14.73 53.92 4.12
N LYS A 2 -13.54 53.57 3.68
CA LYS A 2 -13.33 52.36 2.92
C LYS A 2 -13.16 51.21 3.92
N LYS A 3 -14.16 50.35 4.03
CA LYS A 3 -14.02 49.10 4.75
C LYS A 3 -13.06 48.19 3.92
N LYS A 4 -11.86 48.00 4.40
CA LYS A 4 -10.98 46.98 3.85
C LYS A 4 -11.55 45.62 4.21
N LEU A 5 -12.14 44.95 3.23
CA LEU A 5 -12.46 43.54 3.36
C LEU A 5 -11.15 42.77 3.42
N LEU A 6 -10.73 42.43 4.62
CA LEU A 6 -9.70 41.40 4.80
C LEU A 6 -10.35 40.06 4.46
N ILE A 7 -10.25 39.67 3.19
CA ILE A 7 -10.52 38.30 2.81
C ILE A 7 -9.37 37.52 3.38
N SER A 8 -9.54 37.02 4.61
CA SER A 8 -8.68 36.02 5.18
C SER A 8 -8.88 34.77 4.33
N PHE A 9 -7.94 34.55 3.42
CA PHE A 9 -7.87 33.33 2.66
C PHE A 9 -7.43 32.24 3.68
N ILE A 10 -8.40 31.65 4.35
CA ILE A 10 -8.18 30.45 5.13
C ILE A 10 -7.84 29.39 4.11
N ILE A 11 -6.53 29.16 3.91
CA ILE A 11 -6.05 27.96 3.25
C ILE A 11 -6.42 26.81 4.18
N LEU A 12 -7.58 26.22 3.93
CA LEU A 12 -7.98 25.00 4.57
C LEU A 12 -7.03 23.90 4.05
N THR A 13 -5.91 23.74 4.75
CA THR A 13 -5.07 22.58 4.53
C THR A 13 -5.89 21.37 4.95
N PHE A 14 -6.47 20.70 3.98
CA PHE A 14 -7.06 19.39 4.18
C PHE A 14 -5.92 18.44 4.57
N SER A 15 -5.61 18.35 5.84
CA SER A 15 -4.88 17.20 6.36
C SER A 15 -5.88 16.04 6.31
N VAL A 16 -5.68 15.16 5.35
CA VAL A 16 -6.45 13.92 5.28
C VAL A 16 -6.03 13.07 6.47
N ILE A 17 -6.86 13.08 7.50
CA ILE A 17 -6.64 12.24 8.69
C ILE A 17 -7.24 10.88 8.35
N TYR A 18 -6.36 9.91 8.06
CA TYR A 18 -6.75 8.52 7.90
C TYR A 18 -6.96 7.90 9.29
N ALA A 19 -8.21 7.76 9.77
CA ALA A 19 -8.58 7.00 10.96
C ALA A 19 -7.57 7.13 12.14
N GLY A 20 -7.12 8.36 12.48
CA GLY A 20 -6.16 8.59 13.56
C GLY A 20 -4.70 8.24 13.23
N VAL A 21 -4.39 7.83 12.01
CA VAL A 21 -3.03 7.52 11.53
C VAL A 21 -2.53 8.63 10.62
N ASN A 22 -1.32 9.10 10.89
CA ASN A 22 -0.60 10.02 10.01
C ASN A 22 0.44 9.24 9.22
N LEU A 23 0.11 8.93 7.96
CA LEU A 23 0.97 8.16 7.07
C LEU A 23 2.06 9.05 6.47
N LEU A 24 3.32 8.80 6.81
CA LEU A 24 4.49 9.55 6.31
C LEU A 24 4.94 9.05 4.95
N SER A 25 4.90 7.75 4.73
CA SER A 25 5.32 7.12 3.48
C SER A 25 4.54 5.84 3.25
N TYR A 26 4.32 5.53 1.98
CA TYR A 26 3.74 4.29 1.54
C TYR A 26 4.32 3.95 0.18
N SER A 27 4.92 2.78 0.05
CA SER A 27 5.52 2.34 -1.20
C SER A 27 5.23 0.87 -1.47
N VAL A 28 5.12 0.55 -2.75
CA VAL A 28 4.94 -0.81 -3.25
C VAL A 28 5.98 -1.04 -4.34
N LYS A 29 6.78 -2.10 -4.20
CA LYS A 29 7.86 -2.42 -5.14
C LYS A 29 7.82 -3.88 -5.52
N SER A 30 8.13 -4.18 -6.78
CA SER A 30 8.39 -5.55 -7.23
C SER A 30 9.91 -5.79 -7.15
N GLN A 31 10.30 -6.82 -6.41
CA GLN A 31 11.70 -7.17 -6.23
C GLN A 31 11.87 -8.69 -6.05
N ASP A 32 12.76 -9.27 -6.82
CA ASP A 32 13.14 -10.70 -6.74
C ASP A 32 11.94 -11.66 -6.79
N GLY A 33 10.93 -11.33 -7.58
CA GLY A 33 9.73 -12.13 -7.75
C GLY A 33 8.69 -11.94 -6.66
N ASN A 34 8.93 -11.05 -5.70
CA ASN A 34 7.99 -10.68 -4.64
C ASN A 34 7.52 -9.24 -4.80
N VAL A 35 6.43 -8.90 -4.14
CA VAL A 35 5.99 -7.51 -3.99
C VAL A 35 6.22 -7.09 -2.54
N ILE A 36 6.96 -6.00 -2.35
CA ILE A 36 7.30 -5.46 -1.04
C ILE A 36 6.44 -4.23 -0.80
N ILE A 37 5.63 -4.28 0.24
CA ILE A 37 4.78 -3.19 0.71
C ILE A 37 5.41 -2.62 1.96
N SER A 38 5.77 -1.32 1.94
CA SER A 38 6.41 -0.64 3.05
C SER A 38 5.67 0.63 3.38
N TRP A 39 5.49 0.91 4.65
CA TRP A 39 4.91 2.19 5.10
C TRP A 39 5.47 2.60 6.44
N GLN A 40 5.39 3.89 6.70
CA GLN A 40 5.83 4.50 7.94
C GLN A 40 4.80 5.53 8.39
N THR A 41 4.53 5.58 9.68
CA THR A 41 3.60 6.53 10.27
C THR A 41 4.30 7.44 11.27
N ALA A 42 3.81 8.69 11.40
CA ALA A 42 4.26 9.63 12.43
C ALA A 42 3.49 9.43 13.73
N SER A 43 2.19 9.15 13.64
CA SER A 43 1.32 8.93 14.78
C SER A 43 0.27 7.89 14.47
N GLU A 44 -0.07 7.12 15.49
CA GLU A 44 -1.08 6.06 15.44
C GLU A 44 -1.94 6.20 16.70
N THR A 45 -3.06 6.92 16.57
CA THR A 45 -3.99 7.10 17.68
C THR A 45 -5.14 6.13 17.54
N ASN A 46 -5.34 5.28 18.54
CA ASN A 46 -6.44 4.32 18.59
C ASN A 46 -6.46 3.30 17.44
N LEU A 47 -5.31 3.00 16.89
CA LEU A 47 -5.15 2.02 15.81
C LEU A 47 -5.32 0.60 16.33
N LYS A 48 -6.18 -0.19 15.65
CA LYS A 48 -6.30 -1.62 15.89
C LYS A 48 -5.30 -2.43 15.07
N ASN A 49 -5.32 -2.27 13.75
CA ASN A 49 -4.40 -2.93 12.83
C ASN A 49 -4.46 -2.32 11.44
N TYR A 50 -3.52 -2.76 10.61
CA TYR A 50 -3.53 -2.57 9.17
C TYR A 50 -3.93 -3.87 8.49
N VAL A 51 -4.68 -3.76 7.41
CA VAL A 51 -4.97 -4.89 6.52
C VAL A 51 -4.43 -4.57 5.14
N ILE A 52 -3.59 -5.42 4.60
CA ILE A 52 -3.09 -5.27 3.24
C ILE A 52 -4.12 -5.88 2.30
N GLU A 53 -4.59 -5.08 1.36
CA GLU A 53 -5.54 -5.49 0.35
C GLU A 53 -4.91 -5.42 -1.04
N ARG A 54 -5.25 -6.38 -1.88
CA ARG A 54 -4.76 -6.50 -3.24
C ARG A 54 -5.91 -6.82 -4.18
N LYS A 55 -5.84 -6.29 -5.39
CA LYS A 55 -6.72 -6.69 -6.50
C LYS A 55 -5.94 -6.79 -7.80
N THR A 56 -6.49 -7.51 -8.76
CA THR A 56 -6.14 -7.36 -10.17
C THR A 56 -6.87 -6.15 -10.75
N VAL A 57 -6.47 -5.68 -11.93
CA VAL A 57 -7.04 -4.46 -12.54
C VAL A 57 -8.56 -4.52 -12.65
N ASN A 58 -9.12 -5.66 -13.03
CA ASN A 58 -10.55 -5.86 -13.21
C ASN A 58 -11.23 -6.60 -12.06
N GLY A 59 -10.49 -6.87 -10.98
CA GLY A 59 -10.99 -7.61 -9.84
C GLY A 59 -11.41 -6.71 -8.68
N ASN A 60 -11.85 -7.35 -7.61
CA ASN A 60 -12.16 -6.71 -6.35
C ASN A 60 -10.99 -6.85 -5.37
N PHE A 61 -10.87 -5.91 -4.43
CA PHE A 61 -9.88 -6.02 -3.35
C PHE A 61 -10.17 -7.25 -2.48
N VAL A 62 -9.10 -8.00 -2.20
CA VAL A 62 -9.11 -9.10 -1.25
C VAL A 62 -8.07 -8.82 -0.16
N GLU A 63 -8.37 -9.21 1.06
CA GLU A 63 -7.45 -9.11 2.19
C GLU A 63 -6.38 -10.19 2.06
N ILE A 64 -5.10 -9.80 2.12
CA ILE A 64 -3.98 -10.75 2.01
C ILE A 64 -3.21 -10.90 3.31
N ALA A 65 -3.21 -9.89 4.17
CA ALA A 65 -2.53 -9.96 5.47
C ALA A 65 -3.07 -8.91 6.43
N THR A 66 -2.97 -9.22 7.72
CA THR A 66 -3.22 -8.29 8.82
C THR A 66 -1.91 -8.02 9.55
N VAL A 67 -1.61 -6.76 9.79
CA VAL A 67 -0.38 -6.32 10.45
C VAL A 67 -0.73 -5.55 11.72
N GLU A 68 -0.22 -6.01 12.85
CA GLU A 68 -0.43 -5.37 14.13
C GLU A 68 0.42 -4.10 14.29
N PRO A 69 0.00 -3.13 15.11
CA PRO A 69 0.78 -1.93 15.39
C PRO A 69 2.15 -2.27 15.98
N ARG A 70 3.17 -1.52 15.57
CA ARG A 70 4.55 -1.63 16.05
C ARG A 70 4.96 -0.34 16.75
N ALA A 71 5.79 -0.47 17.78
CA ALA A 71 6.29 0.67 18.54
C ALA A 71 7.18 1.60 17.68
N ASP A 72 7.92 1.05 16.72
CA ASP A 72 8.79 1.79 15.82
C ASP A 72 8.03 2.47 14.67
N LYS A 73 6.74 2.17 14.50
CA LYS A 73 5.87 2.76 13.46
C LYS A 73 6.42 2.61 12.04
N THR A 74 7.22 1.57 11.82
CA THR A 74 7.82 1.24 10.54
C THR A 74 7.45 -0.18 10.17
N TYR A 75 6.93 -0.36 8.96
CA TYR A 75 6.29 -1.59 8.51
C TYR A 75 6.80 -2.02 7.17
N GLU A 76 6.94 -3.33 7.02
CA GLU A 76 7.21 -3.98 5.75
C GLU A 76 6.47 -5.30 5.70
N TYR A 77 5.83 -5.56 4.57
CA TYR A 77 5.20 -6.84 4.27
C TYR A 77 5.64 -7.32 2.90
N ILE A 78 6.02 -8.58 2.80
CA ILE A 78 6.44 -9.21 1.54
C ILE A 78 5.32 -10.12 1.06
N ASP A 79 4.70 -9.75 -0.05
CA ASP A 79 3.70 -10.60 -0.71
C ASP A 79 4.39 -11.60 -1.63
N GLN A 80 4.54 -12.82 -1.14
CA GLN A 80 5.14 -13.92 -1.88
C GLN A 80 4.14 -14.60 -2.83
N THR A 81 2.85 -14.31 -2.69
CA THR A 81 1.81 -14.96 -3.49
C THR A 81 1.62 -14.33 -4.86
N ALA A 82 2.15 -13.13 -5.08
CA ALA A 82 2.06 -12.43 -6.35
C ALA A 82 2.79 -13.16 -7.50
N TYR A 83 3.77 -13.99 -7.21
CA TYR A 83 4.57 -14.72 -8.21
C TYR A 83 3.77 -15.79 -8.99
N LYS A 84 2.59 -16.16 -8.50
CA LYS A 84 1.77 -17.21 -9.12
C LYS A 84 1.21 -16.82 -10.49
N THR A 85 1.21 -15.53 -10.81
CA THR A 85 0.70 -15.02 -12.08
C THR A 85 1.79 -14.18 -12.74
N THR A 86 2.28 -14.60 -13.90
CA THR A 86 3.29 -13.88 -14.68
C THR A 86 2.70 -12.62 -15.30
N ASP A 87 3.47 -11.51 -15.26
CA ASP A 87 3.17 -10.25 -15.92
C ASP A 87 1.82 -9.62 -15.52
N ALA A 88 1.36 -9.92 -14.32
CA ALA A 88 0.15 -9.34 -13.79
C ALA A 88 0.39 -7.94 -13.24
N VAL A 89 -0.58 -7.05 -13.45
CA VAL A 89 -0.66 -5.78 -12.76
C VAL A 89 -1.56 -5.97 -11.54
N TYR A 90 -1.00 -5.69 -10.37
CA TYR A 90 -1.73 -5.70 -9.11
C TYR A 90 -1.89 -4.28 -8.59
N VAL A 91 -2.97 -4.06 -7.86
CA VAL A 91 -3.21 -2.82 -7.13
C VAL A 91 -3.26 -3.14 -5.65
N TYR A 92 -2.46 -2.44 -4.86
CA TYR A 92 -2.38 -2.60 -3.41
C TYR A 92 -2.91 -1.36 -2.71
N ARG A 93 -3.51 -1.56 -1.55
CA ARG A 93 -3.85 -0.49 -0.61
C ARG A 93 -3.75 -1.00 0.82
N LEU A 94 -3.59 -0.08 1.76
CA LEU A 94 -3.74 -0.36 3.18
C LEU A 94 -5.16 -0.03 3.62
N LYS A 95 -5.79 -0.94 4.31
CA LYS A 95 -7.00 -0.71 5.09
C LYS A 95 -6.56 -0.43 6.52
N ILE A 96 -6.92 0.72 7.04
CA ILE A 96 -6.53 1.17 8.38
C ILE A 96 -7.76 1.04 9.26
N VAL A 97 -7.67 0.18 10.29
CA VAL A 97 -8.78 -0.14 11.17
C VAL A 97 -8.49 0.40 12.56
N ASP A 98 -9.39 1.23 13.08
CA ASP A 98 -9.31 1.73 14.44
C ASP A 98 -10.05 0.83 15.43
N ASN A 99 -9.73 0.98 16.72
CA ASN A 99 -10.38 0.21 17.80
C ASN A 99 -11.88 0.46 17.91
N ASP A 100 -12.36 1.61 17.46
CA ASP A 100 -13.79 1.96 17.43
C ASP A 100 -14.54 1.43 16.20
N GLY A 101 -13.84 0.71 15.32
CA GLY A 101 -14.38 0.16 14.09
C GLY A 101 -14.33 1.11 12.89
N THR A 102 -13.83 2.32 13.04
CA THR A 102 -13.64 3.25 11.93
C THR A 102 -12.60 2.70 10.97
N VAL A 103 -12.92 2.74 9.67
CA VAL A 103 -12.06 2.22 8.61
C VAL A 103 -11.72 3.35 7.64
N SER A 104 -10.45 3.43 7.27
CA SER A 104 -9.97 4.29 6.20
C SER A 104 -8.99 3.53 5.32
N TYR A 105 -8.65 4.11 4.16
CA TYR A 105 -7.78 3.47 3.17
C TYR A 105 -6.67 4.41 2.76
N SER A 106 -5.50 3.86 2.51
CA SER A 106 -4.42 4.57 1.84
C SER A 106 -4.72 4.76 0.36
N ASP A 107 -3.86 5.50 -0.33
CA ASP A 107 -3.90 5.55 -1.78
C ASP A 107 -3.73 4.15 -2.37
N GLU A 108 -4.34 3.94 -3.53
CA GLU A 108 -4.13 2.74 -4.33
C GLU A 108 -2.81 2.84 -5.09
N ARG A 109 -2.02 1.76 -5.05
CA ARG A 109 -0.72 1.68 -5.72
C ARG A 109 -0.71 0.54 -6.71
N PRO A 110 -0.77 0.84 -8.03
CA PRO A 110 -0.58 -0.19 -9.04
C PRO A 110 0.90 -0.54 -9.15
N ILE A 111 1.17 -1.83 -9.37
CA ILE A 111 2.50 -2.36 -9.60
C ILE A 111 2.46 -3.42 -10.70
N ALA A 112 3.33 -3.26 -11.70
CA ALA A 112 3.55 -4.31 -12.68
C ALA A 112 4.52 -5.33 -12.06
N HIS A 113 4.01 -6.51 -11.75
CA HIS A 113 4.82 -7.57 -11.17
C HIS A 113 5.48 -8.37 -12.28
N ASN A 114 6.81 -8.30 -12.34
CA ASN A 114 7.62 -9.05 -13.28
C ASN A 114 8.37 -10.16 -12.55
N VAL A 115 8.25 -11.38 -13.06
CA VAL A 115 9.15 -12.46 -12.67
C VAL A 115 10.56 -12.09 -13.13
N SER A 116 11.59 -12.31 -12.27
CA SER A 116 12.95 -11.91 -12.60
C SER A 116 13.39 -12.51 -13.95
N SER A 117 14.14 -11.76 -14.73
CA SER A 117 14.67 -12.20 -16.03
C SER A 117 15.53 -13.48 -15.91
N VAL A 118 16.20 -13.67 -14.79
CA VAL A 118 16.97 -14.88 -14.48
C VAL A 118 16.05 -16.11 -14.43
N LYS A 119 14.91 -16.03 -13.77
CA LYS A 119 13.95 -17.15 -13.72
C LYS A 119 13.36 -17.45 -15.08
N ARG A 120 13.07 -16.43 -15.90
CA ARG A 120 12.59 -16.62 -17.28
C ARG A 120 13.62 -17.31 -18.17
N THR A 121 14.86 -16.83 -18.14
CA THR A 121 15.97 -17.41 -18.90
C THR A 121 16.20 -18.87 -18.54
N TRP A 122 16.17 -19.18 -17.23
CA TRP A 122 16.36 -20.55 -16.75
C TRP A 122 15.22 -21.47 -17.22
N GLY A 123 13.98 -21.03 -17.18
CA GLY A 123 12.84 -21.77 -17.71
C GLY A 123 12.97 -22.06 -19.21
N SER A 124 13.42 -21.08 -20.00
CA SER A 124 13.66 -21.23 -21.43
C SER A 124 14.79 -22.22 -21.74
N ILE A 125 15.87 -22.18 -20.96
CA ILE A 125 16.99 -23.12 -21.11
C ILE A 125 16.54 -24.55 -20.79
N LYS A 126 15.78 -24.76 -19.74
CA LYS A 126 15.22 -26.08 -19.40
C LYS A 126 14.36 -26.65 -20.52
N ALA A 127 13.58 -25.82 -21.21
CA ALA A 127 12.73 -26.25 -22.31
C ALA A 127 13.53 -26.74 -23.51
N LEU A 128 14.77 -26.29 -23.70
CA LEU A 128 15.66 -26.72 -24.78
C LEU A 128 16.28 -28.11 -24.57
N PHE A 129 16.28 -28.58 -23.30
CA PHE A 129 16.90 -29.86 -22.95
C PHE A 129 15.90 -30.99 -22.70
N ARG A 130 14.69 -30.82 -23.10
CA ARG A 130 13.67 -31.89 -23.08
C ARG A 130 13.73 -32.76 -24.31
#